data_4321dca2065c2b80a617ee76b75c3969
#
_entry.id   4321dca2065c2b80a617ee76b75c3969
#
_cell.length_a   1.000
_cell.length_b   1.000
_cell.length_c   1.000
_cell.angle_alpha   90.00
_cell.angle_beta   90.00
_cell.angle_gamma   90.00
#
_symmetry.space_group_name_H-M   'P 1'
#
loop_
_entity.id
_entity.type
_entity.pdbx_description
1 polymer ?
#
loop_
_entity_poly.entity_id
_entity_poly.type
_entity_poly.pdbx_seq_one_letter_code
_entity_poly.pdbx_strand_id
1 'polypeptide(L)'
;MTTTNHSTDTVQQKTISLKRTFNLPLYKVWEAWTKPETFIKWWGPEEYTCPYCAIDFKEGGKYLNAMRGPDGTDIWATGTYEEIVPGQRIVYTDSFADSKGNIVPATYYKMPAMPLQLLVTVTFQELNGKTVMSLKHEGIPEEIYDDCIKGWQSSFDKLESNVK
;
A
#
# COMPACT_ATOMS: atom_id res chain seq x y z
N MET A 1 34.12 2.82 -16.64
CA MET A 1 33.71 2.56 -16.17
C MET A 1 33.15 2.39 -15.53
N THR A 2 32.93 2.51 -15.45
CA THR A 2 32.39 2.43 -14.73
C THR A 2 31.79 2.12 -14.10
N THR A 3 31.80 2.21 -13.76
CA THR A 3 31.33 1.89 -13.04
C THR A 3 30.59 1.76 -12.45
N THR A 4 30.60 2.07 -12.27
CA THR A 4 30.02 1.98 -11.63
C THR A 4 29.17 1.73 -11.31
N ASN A 5 28.94 1.86 -11.29
CA ASN A 5 28.13 1.72 -11.01
C ASN A 5 27.59 1.05 -10.55
N HIS A 6 27.62 0.80 -10.17
CA HIS A 6 27.29 0.02 -9.71
C HIS A 6 26.79 -0.40 -8.79
N SER A 7 27.11 -0.21 -8.23
CA SER A 7 26.86 -0.57 -6.89
C SER A 7 25.39 -0.53 -6.55
N THR A 8 24.77 0.39 -7.05
CA THR A 8 23.34 0.43 -6.94
C THR A 8 22.72 -0.81 -7.49
N ASP A 9 23.47 -1.47 -8.28
CA ASP A 9 23.02 -2.69 -8.90
C ASP A 9 22.94 -3.82 -7.94
N THR A 10 23.50 -3.67 -6.74
CA THR A 10 23.42 -4.73 -5.75
C THR A 10 22.04 -4.87 -5.15
N VAL A 11 21.19 -3.86 -5.28
CA VAL A 11 19.82 -3.92 -4.74
C VAL A 11 18.87 -4.19 -5.87
N GLN A 12 18.44 -5.46 -6.00
CA GLN A 12 17.43 -5.84 -6.96
C GLN A 12 16.08 -5.33 -6.48
N GLN A 13 15.40 -4.59 -7.33
CA GLN A 13 14.05 -4.11 -7.07
C GLN A 13 13.09 -4.81 -7.99
N LYS A 14 11.95 -5.18 -7.45
CA LYS A 14 10.91 -5.89 -8.19
C LYS A 14 9.60 -5.16 -8.10
N THR A 15 8.71 -5.47 -9.02
CA THR A 15 7.34 -4.97 -9.01
C THR A 15 6.43 -6.11 -8.62
N ILE A 16 5.62 -5.87 -7.58
CA ILE A 16 4.56 -6.78 -7.20
C ILE A 16 3.38 -6.51 -8.13
N SER A 17 2.80 -7.57 -8.67
CA SER A 17 1.58 -7.49 -9.48
C SER A 17 0.60 -8.52 -8.96
N LEU A 18 -0.53 -8.04 -8.43
CA LEU A 18 -1.56 -8.89 -7.86
C LEU A 18 -2.90 -8.56 -8.48
N LYS A 19 -3.77 -9.55 -8.55
CA LYS A 19 -5.11 -9.38 -9.07
C LYS A 19 -6.05 -10.19 -8.21
N ARG A 20 -7.17 -9.59 -7.81
CA ARG A 20 -8.16 -10.30 -7.01
C ARG A 20 -9.56 -9.84 -7.39
N THR A 21 -10.49 -10.81 -7.38
CA THR A 21 -11.91 -10.52 -7.53
C THR A 21 -12.55 -10.56 -6.16
N PHE A 22 -13.17 -9.43 -5.77
CA PHE A 22 -13.90 -9.34 -4.51
C PHE A 22 -15.38 -9.56 -4.76
N ASN A 23 -16.02 -10.32 -3.90
CA ASN A 23 -17.48 -10.52 -3.95
C ASN A 23 -18.17 -9.33 -3.27
N LEU A 24 -17.84 -8.14 -3.74
CA LEU A 24 -18.33 -6.87 -3.23
C LEU A 24 -18.57 -5.94 -4.40
N PRO A 25 -19.58 -5.06 -4.33
CA PRO A 25 -19.79 -4.09 -5.40
C PRO A 25 -18.66 -3.05 -5.43
N LEU A 26 -18.45 -2.47 -6.60
CA LEU A 26 -17.35 -1.56 -6.83
C LEU A 26 -17.31 -0.42 -5.83
N TYR A 27 -18.47 0.19 -5.51
CA TYR A 27 -18.45 1.35 -4.63
C TYR A 27 -17.92 0.99 -3.23
N LYS A 28 -18.14 -0.24 -2.77
CA LYS A 28 -17.63 -0.66 -1.47
C LYS A 28 -16.13 -0.87 -1.47
N VAL A 29 -15.59 -1.46 -2.54
CA VAL A 29 -14.15 -1.64 -2.66
C VAL A 29 -13.48 -0.29 -2.82
N TRP A 30 -14.08 0.61 -3.61
CA TRP A 30 -13.55 1.97 -3.78
C TRP A 30 -13.52 2.72 -2.44
N GLU A 31 -14.61 2.63 -1.64
CA GLU A 31 -14.63 3.28 -0.34
C GLU A 31 -13.62 2.68 0.63
N ALA A 32 -13.34 1.39 0.52
CA ALA A 32 -12.34 0.75 1.36
C ALA A 32 -10.96 1.37 1.16
N TRP A 33 -10.66 1.85 -0.03
CA TRP A 33 -9.40 2.51 -0.35
C TRP A 33 -9.39 4.01 -0.07
N THR A 34 -10.55 4.65 -0.02
CA THR A 34 -10.61 6.12 -0.08
C THR A 34 -11.15 6.77 1.17
N LYS A 35 -11.86 6.01 2.02
CA LYS A 35 -12.45 6.54 3.26
C LYS A 35 -11.71 6.00 4.47
N PRO A 36 -11.21 6.88 5.36
CA PRO A 36 -10.45 6.42 6.53
C PRO A 36 -11.21 5.41 7.39
N GLU A 37 -12.49 5.64 7.61
CA GLU A 37 -13.30 4.77 8.47
C GLU A 37 -13.46 3.36 7.91
N THR A 38 -13.33 3.20 6.59
CA THR A 38 -13.37 1.88 5.96
C THR A 38 -11.97 1.31 5.78
N PHE A 39 -11.02 2.18 5.45
CA PHE A 39 -9.62 1.80 5.26
C PHE A 39 -9.05 1.08 6.49
N ILE A 40 -9.35 1.57 7.69
CA ILE A 40 -8.82 0.99 8.92
C ILE A 40 -9.31 -0.43 9.18
N LYS A 41 -10.35 -0.87 8.50
CA LYS A 41 -10.92 -2.21 8.72
C LYS A 41 -10.10 -3.33 8.09
N TRP A 42 -9.23 -3.00 7.15
CA TRP A 42 -8.53 -4.05 6.39
C TRP A 42 -7.04 -3.79 6.20
N TRP A 43 -6.56 -2.59 6.48
CA TRP A 43 -5.16 -2.24 6.20
C TRP A 43 -4.21 -2.99 7.13
N GLY A 44 -3.15 -3.58 6.51
CA GLY A 44 -2.12 -4.34 7.20
C GLY A 44 -2.39 -5.83 7.18
N PRO A 45 -1.31 -6.64 7.30
CA PRO A 45 -1.45 -8.10 7.36
C PRO A 45 -2.30 -8.54 8.54
N GLU A 46 -2.61 -9.84 8.58
CA GLU A 46 -3.59 -10.39 9.51
C GLU A 46 -3.35 -10.01 10.97
N GLU A 47 -2.09 -10.05 11.41
CA GLU A 47 -1.77 -9.77 12.81
C GLU A 47 -1.64 -8.28 13.12
N TYR A 48 -1.83 -7.43 12.11
CA TYR A 48 -1.70 -5.99 12.26
C TYR A 48 -3.08 -5.33 12.31
N THR A 49 -3.13 -4.18 12.98
CA THR A 49 -4.30 -3.32 12.97
C THR A 49 -3.89 -1.95 12.44
N CYS A 50 -4.86 -1.13 12.10
CA CYS A 50 -4.61 0.23 11.64
C CYS A 50 -5.25 1.21 12.63
N PRO A 51 -4.51 1.66 13.64
CA PRO A 51 -5.07 2.53 14.67
C PRO A 51 -5.28 3.97 14.21
N TYR A 52 -4.68 4.37 13.11
CA TYR A 52 -4.80 5.74 12.62
C TYR A 52 -4.79 5.77 11.10
N CYS A 53 -5.68 6.58 10.53
CA CYS A 53 -5.69 6.84 9.10
C CYS A 53 -6.31 8.20 8.83
N ALA A 54 -5.60 9.03 8.09
CA ALA A 54 -6.09 10.32 7.60
C ALA A 54 -5.84 10.34 6.09
N ILE A 55 -6.85 10.72 5.33
CA ILE A 55 -6.79 10.71 3.86
C ILE A 55 -7.36 12.03 3.35
N ASP A 56 -6.57 12.74 2.54
CA ASP A 56 -7.05 13.88 1.77
C ASP A 56 -7.15 13.39 0.31
N PHE A 57 -8.30 12.81 -0.04
CA PHE A 57 -8.44 12.08 -1.28
C PHE A 57 -8.71 12.99 -2.45
N LYS A 58 -7.63 13.50 -3.03
CA LYS A 58 -7.64 14.30 -4.26
C LYS A 58 -6.25 14.21 -4.87
N GLU A 59 -6.12 14.48 -6.15
CA GLU A 59 -4.79 14.54 -6.78
C GLU A 59 -3.99 15.63 -6.08
N GLY A 60 -2.76 15.29 -5.69
CA GLY A 60 -1.91 16.16 -4.88
C GLY A 60 -2.17 16.08 -3.39
N GLY A 61 -3.26 15.45 -2.96
CA GLY A 61 -3.56 15.25 -1.55
C GLY A 61 -2.68 14.16 -0.95
N LYS A 62 -2.60 14.13 0.38
CA LYS A 62 -1.72 13.21 1.10
C LYS A 62 -2.51 12.32 2.04
N TYR A 63 -1.89 11.22 2.41
CA TYR A 63 -2.43 10.35 3.46
C TYR A 63 -1.36 10.10 4.52
N LEU A 64 -1.82 9.70 5.70
CA LEU A 64 -0.96 9.26 6.79
C LEU A 64 -1.68 8.14 7.52
N ASN A 65 -1.04 6.99 7.65
CA ASN A 65 -1.63 5.88 8.40
C ASN A 65 -0.56 5.17 9.20
N ALA A 66 -1.02 4.37 10.17
CA ALA A 66 -0.15 3.55 10.98
C ALA A 66 -0.65 2.12 10.97
N MET A 67 0.30 1.17 10.91
CA MET A 67 0.02 -0.24 11.15
C MET A 67 0.61 -0.60 12.51
N ARG A 68 -0.20 -1.23 13.36
CA ARG A 68 0.27 -1.69 14.66
C ARG A 68 0.44 -3.19 14.65
N GLY A 69 1.67 -3.64 14.89
CA GLY A 69 1.98 -5.04 14.95
C GLY A 69 1.60 -5.68 16.29
N PRO A 70 1.74 -7.01 16.40
CA PRO A 70 1.39 -7.70 17.63
C PRO A 70 2.24 -7.29 18.83
N ASP A 71 3.42 -6.73 18.61
CA ASP A 71 4.28 -6.23 19.68
C ASP A 71 3.91 -4.80 20.12
N GLY A 72 2.88 -4.21 19.52
CA GLY A 72 2.46 -2.86 19.85
C GLY A 72 3.22 -1.74 19.14
N THR A 73 4.16 -2.10 18.26
CA THR A 73 4.94 -1.10 17.53
C THR A 73 4.12 -0.58 16.34
N ASP A 74 4.08 0.74 16.19
CA ASP A 74 3.40 1.40 15.09
C ASP A 74 4.39 1.71 13.98
N ILE A 75 4.04 1.31 12.75
CA ILE A 75 4.80 1.63 11.56
C ILE A 75 3.97 2.61 10.74
N TRP A 76 4.48 3.81 10.55
CA TRP A 76 3.76 4.88 9.85
C TRP A 76 4.13 4.91 8.38
N ALA A 77 3.16 5.30 7.56
CA ALA A 77 3.36 5.46 6.13
C ALA A 77 2.61 6.70 5.65
N THR A 78 3.16 7.33 4.63
CA THR A 78 2.56 8.51 4.01
C THR A 78 2.83 8.49 2.52
N GLY A 79 2.08 9.29 1.79
CA GLY A 79 2.29 9.43 0.36
C GLY A 79 1.37 10.48 -0.23
N THR A 80 1.47 10.63 -1.53
CA THR A 80 0.70 11.61 -2.29
C THR A 80 -0.07 10.91 -3.38
N TYR A 81 -1.33 11.28 -3.57
CA TYR A 81 -2.13 10.76 -4.67
C TYR A 81 -1.70 11.46 -5.95
N GLU A 82 -1.14 10.68 -6.89
CA GLU A 82 -0.62 11.21 -8.14
C GLU A 82 -1.69 11.27 -9.22
N GLU A 83 -2.57 10.26 -9.25
CA GLU A 83 -3.64 10.19 -10.23
C GLU A 83 -4.86 9.53 -9.61
N ILE A 84 -6.03 10.11 -9.84
CA ILE A 84 -7.30 9.53 -9.42
C ILE A 84 -8.26 9.55 -10.59
N VAL A 85 -8.67 8.37 -11.04
CA VAL A 85 -9.74 8.23 -12.03
C VAL A 85 -10.89 7.55 -11.26
N PRO A 86 -11.94 8.30 -10.90
CA PRO A 86 -12.97 7.79 -9.99
C PRO A 86 -13.54 6.44 -10.44
N GLY A 87 -13.54 5.48 -9.51
CA GLY A 87 -14.05 4.13 -9.78
C GLY A 87 -13.16 3.28 -10.68
N GLN A 88 -12.02 3.78 -11.14
CA GLN A 88 -11.19 3.07 -12.10
C GLN A 88 -9.74 2.91 -11.69
N ARG A 89 -9.10 3.96 -11.17
CA ARG A 89 -7.67 3.90 -10.88
C ARG A 89 -7.24 4.88 -9.82
N ILE A 90 -6.33 4.44 -8.98
CA ILE A 90 -5.63 5.28 -8.01
C ILE A 90 -4.14 5.00 -8.17
N VAL A 91 -3.35 6.07 -8.35
CA VAL A 91 -1.89 5.98 -8.36
C VAL A 91 -1.40 6.84 -7.21
N TYR A 92 -0.58 6.27 -6.31
CA TYR A 92 -0.08 7.03 -5.18
C TYR A 92 1.34 6.61 -4.85
N THR A 93 2.09 7.54 -4.24
CA THR A 93 3.41 7.24 -3.72
C THR A 93 3.27 6.64 -2.33
N ASP A 94 4.25 5.85 -1.93
CA ASP A 94 4.23 5.13 -0.67
C ASP A 94 5.59 5.25 -0.03
N SER A 95 5.64 5.81 1.18
CA SER A 95 6.88 6.03 1.92
C SER A 95 6.66 5.71 3.38
N PHE A 96 7.71 5.20 4.04
CA PHE A 96 7.69 5.16 5.50
C PHE A 96 7.72 6.57 6.06
N ALA A 97 7.11 6.75 7.22
CA ALA A 97 7.01 8.05 7.86
C ALA A 97 7.15 7.92 9.36
N ASP A 98 7.40 9.04 10.03
CA ASP A 98 7.24 9.10 11.47
C ASP A 98 5.80 9.46 11.80
N SER A 99 5.47 9.54 13.09
CA SER A 99 4.08 9.81 13.51
C SER A 99 3.59 11.20 13.13
N LYS A 100 4.49 12.08 12.71
CA LYS A 100 4.14 13.43 12.28
C LYS A 100 4.00 13.56 10.78
N GLY A 101 4.21 12.45 10.04
CA GLY A 101 4.10 12.45 8.60
C GLY A 101 5.36 12.81 7.85
N ASN A 102 6.49 12.93 8.54
CA ASN A 102 7.76 13.16 7.87
C ASN A 102 8.27 11.87 7.26
N ILE A 103 8.69 11.92 6.00
CA ILE A 103 9.23 10.73 5.32
C ILE A 103 10.54 10.34 5.98
N VAL A 104 10.68 9.04 6.29
CA VAL A 104 11.89 8.47 6.87
C VAL A 104 12.32 7.28 6.00
N PRO A 105 13.62 6.91 6.03
CA PRO A 105 14.06 5.74 5.29
C PRO A 105 13.50 4.46 5.93
N ALA A 106 13.43 3.38 5.13
CA ALA A 106 12.94 2.09 5.62
C ALA A 106 13.75 1.60 6.82
N THR A 107 15.04 1.93 6.86
CA THR A 107 15.92 1.54 7.97
C THR A 107 15.51 2.15 9.30
N TYR A 108 14.70 3.21 9.28
CA TYR A 108 14.11 3.77 10.50
C TYR A 108 13.29 2.71 11.25
N TYR A 109 12.66 1.80 10.52
CA TYR A 109 11.89 0.69 11.07
C TYR A 109 12.65 -0.63 10.98
N LYS A 110 13.98 -0.58 10.80
CA LYS A 110 14.83 -1.77 10.72
C LYS A 110 14.50 -2.65 9.53
N MET A 111 13.93 -2.05 8.49
CA MET A 111 13.67 -2.73 7.24
C MET A 111 14.88 -2.58 6.33
N PRO A 112 15.02 -3.47 5.31
CA PRO A 112 16.10 -3.31 4.34
C PRO A 112 16.03 -1.97 3.61
N ALA A 113 17.18 -1.48 3.18
CA ALA A 113 17.24 -0.24 2.41
C ALA A 113 16.42 -0.37 1.12
N MET A 114 15.66 0.67 0.82
CA MET A 114 14.84 0.71 -0.39
C MET A 114 14.61 2.18 -0.76
N PRO A 115 14.07 2.46 -1.95
CA PRO A 115 13.79 3.85 -2.32
C PRO A 115 12.92 4.53 -1.29
N LEU A 116 13.15 5.84 -1.09
CA LEU A 116 12.34 6.62 -0.15
C LEU A 116 10.87 6.67 -0.56
N GLN A 117 10.60 6.66 -1.86
CA GLN A 117 9.25 6.63 -2.38
C GLN A 117 9.07 5.42 -3.29
N LEU A 118 8.03 4.67 -3.02
CA LEU A 118 7.58 3.60 -3.90
C LEU A 118 6.35 4.09 -4.64
N LEU A 119 5.94 3.37 -5.68
CA LEU A 119 4.76 3.73 -6.44
C LEU A 119 3.76 2.57 -6.41
N VAL A 120 2.51 2.89 -6.08
CA VAL A 120 1.43 1.92 -6.05
C VAL A 120 0.37 2.34 -7.05
N THR A 121 -0.06 1.41 -7.88
CA THR A 121 -1.14 1.61 -8.84
C THR A 121 -2.21 0.57 -8.57
N VAL A 122 -3.43 1.03 -8.33
CA VAL A 122 -4.57 0.15 -8.10
C VAL A 122 -5.62 0.46 -9.15
N THR A 123 -6.08 -0.58 -9.85
CA THR A 123 -7.14 -0.44 -10.83
C THR A 123 -8.35 -1.26 -10.43
N PHE A 124 -9.53 -0.78 -10.82
CA PHE A 124 -10.80 -1.38 -10.43
C PHE A 124 -11.68 -1.57 -11.65
N GLN A 125 -12.39 -2.67 -11.69
CA GLN A 125 -13.36 -2.94 -12.74
C GLN A 125 -14.52 -3.72 -12.15
N GLU A 126 -15.74 -3.26 -12.42
CA GLU A 126 -16.93 -3.99 -11.99
C GLU A 126 -17.28 -5.05 -13.02
N LEU A 127 -17.63 -6.25 -12.54
CA LEU A 127 -17.98 -7.37 -13.39
C LEU A 127 -19.04 -8.19 -12.69
N ASN A 128 -20.28 -8.14 -13.19
CA ASN A 128 -21.41 -8.92 -12.64
C ASN A 128 -21.61 -8.70 -11.14
N GLY A 129 -21.52 -7.43 -10.69
CA GLY A 129 -21.74 -7.09 -9.28
C GLY A 129 -20.56 -7.37 -8.37
N LYS A 130 -19.47 -7.88 -8.95
CA LYS A 130 -18.21 -8.10 -8.22
C LYS A 130 -17.19 -7.08 -8.69
N THR A 131 -16.09 -6.98 -7.97
CA THR A 131 -15.01 -6.05 -8.31
C THR A 131 -13.74 -6.80 -8.60
N VAL A 132 -13.17 -6.58 -9.78
CA VAL A 132 -11.86 -7.08 -10.15
C VAL A 132 -10.87 -5.96 -9.88
N MET A 133 -9.91 -6.22 -8.98
CA MET A 133 -8.92 -5.22 -8.58
C MET A 133 -7.53 -5.73 -8.94
N SER A 134 -6.71 -4.86 -9.53
CA SER A 134 -5.31 -5.15 -9.82
C SER A 134 -4.45 -4.16 -9.07
N LEU A 135 -3.32 -4.63 -8.55
CA LEU A 135 -2.40 -3.79 -7.81
C LEU A 135 -0.99 -4.01 -8.33
N LYS A 136 -0.27 -2.90 -8.54
CA LYS A 136 1.17 -2.91 -8.79
C LYS A 136 1.84 -2.12 -7.69
N HIS A 137 2.91 -2.68 -7.13
CA HIS A 137 3.71 -2.01 -6.10
C HIS A 137 5.16 -2.10 -6.56
N GLU A 138 5.71 -0.96 -6.97
CA GLU A 138 7.02 -0.89 -7.61
C GLU A 138 8.10 -0.49 -6.63
N GLY A 139 9.30 -1.00 -6.84
CA GLY A 139 10.46 -0.63 -6.03
C GLY A 139 10.71 -1.53 -4.83
N ILE A 140 10.13 -2.71 -4.81
CA ILE A 140 10.24 -3.63 -3.68
C ILE A 140 11.57 -4.38 -3.74
N PRO A 141 12.40 -4.34 -2.66
CA PRO A 141 13.63 -5.13 -2.63
C PRO A 141 13.32 -6.62 -2.74
N GLU A 142 14.19 -7.33 -3.46
CA GLU A 142 13.99 -8.76 -3.68
C GLU A 142 13.89 -9.54 -2.37
N GLU A 143 14.67 -9.16 -1.37
CA GLU A 143 14.72 -9.92 -0.12
C GLU A 143 13.42 -9.89 0.68
N ILE A 144 12.55 -8.90 0.46
CA ILE A 144 11.26 -8.83 1.14
C ILE A 144 10.07 -9.00 0.19
N TYR A 145 10.36 -9.36 -1.05
CA TYR A 145 9.33 -9.45 -2.10
C TYR A 145 8.21 -10.42 -1.71
N ASP A 146 8.58 -11.64 -1.29
CA ASP A 146 7.58 -12.65 -0.95
C ASP A 146 6.76 -12.26 0.28
N ASP A 147 7.41 -11.65 1.26
CA ASP A 147 6.71 -11.18 2.47
C ASP A 147 5.73 -10.07 2.15
N CYS A 148 6.09 -9.17 1.23
CA CYS A 148 5.19 -8.10 0.82
C CYS A 148 3.97 -8.64 0.08
N ILE A 149 4.17 -9.65 -0.77
CA ILE A 149 3.04 -10.29 -1.47
C ILE A 149 2.09 -10.91 -0.45
N LYS A 150 2.64 -11.64 0.53
CA LYS A 150 1.83 -12.26 1.57
C LYS A 150 1.07 -11.21 2.38
N GLY A 151 1.73 -10.09 2.67
CA GLY A 151 1.10 -8.99 3.39
C GLY A 151 -0.08 -8.40 2.63
N TRP A 152 0.09 -8.16 1.34
CA TRP A 152 -1.00 -7.66 0.51
C TRP A 152 -2.16 -8.65 0.46
N GLN A 153 -1.86 -9.94 0.24
CA GLN A 153 -2.90 -10.96 0.17
C GLN A 153 -3.67 -11.08 1.48
N SER A 154 -2.95 -11.02 2.60
CA SER A 154 -3.58 -11.05 3.92
C SER A 154 -4.49 -9.84 4.13
N SER A 155 -4.05 -8.66 3.71
CA SER A 155 -4.87 -7.45 3.78
C SER A 155 -6.11 -7.57 2.92
N PHE A 156 -5.98 -8.13 1.72
CA PHE A 156 -7.14 -8.34 0.84
C PHE A 156 -8.14 -9.33 1.43
N ASP A 157 -7.65 -10.36 2.13
CA ASP A 157 -8.55 -11.28 2.84
C ASP A 157 -9.38 -10.52 3.89
N LYS A 158 -8.75 -9.59 4.61
CA LYS A 158 -9.45 -8.77 5.59
C LYS A 158 -10.44 -7.84 4.92
N LEU A 159 -10.10 -7.30 3.75
CA LEU A 159 -11.02 -6.44 3.00
C LEU A 159 -12.28 -7.24 2.66
N GLU A 160 -12.10 -8.44 2.13
CA GLU A 160 -13.21 -9.31 1.76
C GLU A 160 -14.10 -9.63 2.97
N SER A 161 -13.48 -9.85 4.13
CA SER A 161 -14.20 -10.29 5.34
C SER A 161 -14.83 -9.15 6.11
N ASN A 162 -14.16 -8.00 6.16
CA ASN A 162 -14.53 -6.91 7.07
C ASN A 162 -15.27 -5.76 6.41
N VAL A 163 -15.22 -5.66 5.09
CA VAL A 163 -15.90 -4.60 4.35
C VAL A 163 -17.12 -5.19 3.70
N LYS A 164 -18.31 -4.80 4.17
CA LYS A 164 -19.56 -5.36 3.66
C LYS A 164 -20.63 -4.31 3.51
#